data_0fe5efb83561f85bcf90393fe772714c
#
_entry.id   0fe5efb83561f85bcf90393fe772714c
#
_cell.length_a   1.000
_cell.length_b   1.000
_cell.length_c   1.000
_cell.angle_alpha   90.00
_cell.angle_beta   90.00
_cell.angle_gamma   90.00
#
_symmetry.space_group_name_H-M   'P 1'
#
loop_
_entity.id
_entity.type
_entity.pdbx_description
1 polymer ?
#
loop_
_entity_poly.entity_id
_entity_poly.type
_entity_poly.pdbx_seq_one_letter_code
_entity_poly.pdbx_strand_id
1 'polypeptide(L)'
;FASVWDATRDGEIRARDYARLVLDNVATEDESTALRYALAQLTVAATTYSAPDHRDELLATVASELWALTAQAAPGSDNQFQFLRTFAQVAAEPAQLDHVQALLDGTETLEGVEIDADLRWELLTALVAGGRAGTAEIDAALAADRTATGAQSAAQARAALPTAEGKQAAWASVWEADTEPNTIVRTTGLGFRRAADVELLRPYVGAYFDALQGVWESRSYAIAAALIGGFYPSPLADAELRDATVAWLDANPEPPALRRLVSELLSGVERALRAQAKDAE
;
A
#
# COMPACT_ATOMS: atom_id res chain seq x y z
N PHE A 1 18.05 -3.54 12.51
CA PHE A 1 17.22 -2.78 11.56
C PHE A 1 16.82 -1.39 12.09
N ALA A 2 16.34 -1.26 13.36
CA ALA A 2 15.71 -0.04 13.87
C ALA A 2 16.54 1.24 13.71
N SER A 3 17.81 1.26 14.15
CA SER A 3 18.66 2.45 14.06
C SER A 3 18.94 2.89 12.62
N VAL A 4 19.11 1.91 11.71
CA VAL A 4 19.34 2.20 10.28
C VAL A 4 18.04 2.69 9.64
N TRP A 5 16.88 2.16 10.07
CA TRP A 5 15.58 2.66 9.65
C TRP A 5 15.35 4.13 10.04
N ASP A 6 15.68 4.50 11.28
CA ASP A 6 15.54 5.90 11.72
C ASP A 6 16.41 6.83 10.88
N ALA A 7 17.66 6.45 10.61
CA ALA A 7 18.56 7.20 9.74
C ALA A 7 18.05 7.27 8.27
N THR A 8 17.41 6.20 7.77
CA THR A 8 16.79 6.20 6.43
C THR A 8 15.61 7.17 6.38
N ARG A 9 14.75 7.13 7.41
CA ARG A 9 13.61 8.07 7.54
C ARG A 9 14.04 9.53 7.59
N ASP A 10 15.17 9.80 8.19
CA ASP A 10 15.67 11.16 8.38
C ASP A 10 16.49 11.65 7.17
N GLY A 11 16.66 10.78 6.14
CA GLY A 11 17.38 11.12 4.92
C GLY A 11 18.91 11.10 5.09
N GLU A 12 19.42 10.30 6.03
CA GLU A 12 20.87 10.14 6.27
C GLU A 12 21.42 8.90 5.54
N ILE A 13 20.59 7.87 5.33
CA ILE A 13 20.93 6.62 4.63
C ILE A 13 20.00 6.45 3.43
N ARG A 14 20.54 5.96 2.31
CA ARG A 14 19.76 5.70 1.10
C ARG A 14 18.74 4.58 1.33
N ALA A 15 17.55 4.72 0.76
CA ALA A 15 16.49 3.72 0.86
C ALA A 15 16.91 2.35 0.30
N ARG A 16 17.65 2.33 -0.81
CA ARG A 16 18.17 1.08 -1.40
C ARG A 16 19.25 0.41 -0.55
N ASP A 17 20.06 1.14 0.23
CA ASP A 17 21.01 0.56 1.18
C ASP A 17 20.30 -0.10 2.36
N TYR A 18 19.22 0.54 2.85
CA TYR A 18 18.35 -0.06 3.85
C TYR A 18 17.65 -1.33 3.33
N ALA A 19 17.10 -1.27 2.12
CA ALA A 19 16.46 -2.42 1.50
C ALA A 19 17.44 -3.61 1.39
N ARG A 20 18.67 -3.35 0.95
CA ARG A 20 19.73 -4.37 0.88
C ARG A 20 20.04 -4.95 2.25
N LEU A 21 20.22 -4.10 3.26
CA LEU A 21 20.44 -4.55 4.64
C LEU A 21 19.34 -5.49 5.13
N VAL A 22 18.08 -5.15 4.86
CA VAL A 22 16.96 -6.00 5.28
C VAL A 22 16.97 -7.34 4.53
N LEU A 23 17.07 -7.32 3.21
CA LEU A 23 17.06 -8.54 2.37
C LEU A 23 18.21 -9.49 2.73
N ASP A 24 19.41 -8.96 2.99
CA ASP A 24 20.58 -9.78 3.32
C ASP A 24 20.47 -10.45 4.72
N ASN A 25 19.61 -9.96 5.61
CA ASN A 25 19.59 -10.40 7.01
C ASN A 25 18.23 -10.90 7.52
N VAL A 26 17.13 -10.58 6.85
CA VAL A 26 15.77 -10.85 7.35
C VAL A 26 15.44 -12.34 7.46
N ALA A 27 16.12 -13.19 6.69
CA ALA A 27 15.94 -14.64 6.74
C ALA A 27 16.33 -15.25 8.10
N THR A 28 17.20 -14.59 8.87
CA THR A 28 17.67 -15.05 10.18
C THR A 28 16.88 -14.47 11.36
N GLU A 29 15.89 -13.59 11.08
CA GLU A 29 15.03 -13.05 12.11
C GLU A 29 14.01 -14.09 12.54
N ASP A 30 13.99 -14.43 13.82
CA ASP A 30 13.13 -15.46 14.41
C ASP A 30 12.01 -14.89 15.30
N GLU A 31 12.02 -13.57 15.54
CA GLU A 31 10.97 -12.87 16.27
C GLU A 31 9.94 -12.31 15.27
N SER A 32 8.72 -12.86 15.27
CA SER A 32 7.64 -12.52 14.32
C SER A 32 7.31 -11.04 14.26
N THR A 33 7.39 -10.31 15.39
CA THR A 33 7.08 -8.89 15.40
C THR A 33 8.18 -8.08 14.72
N ALA A 34 9.44 -8.39 15.02
CA ALA A 34 10.61 -7.76 14.38
C ALA A 34 10.62 -8.02 12.88
N LEU A 35 10.35 -9.27 12.46
CA LEU A 35 10.20 -9.64 11.06
C LEU A 35 9.15 -8.79 10.33
N ARG A 36 7.94 -8.71 10.87
CA ARG A 36 6.85 -7.93 10.26
C ARG A 36 7.18 -6.43 10.17
N TYR A 37 7.83 -5.87 11.21
CA TYR A 37 8.28 -4.48 11.15
C TYR A 37 9.36 -4.27 10.09
N ALA A 38 10.35 -5.16 9.99
CA ALA A 38 11.40 -5.06 8.99
C ALA A 38 10.83 -5.13 7.56
N LEU A 39 9.88 -6.04 7.30
CA LEU A 39 9.21 -6.18 6.00
C LEU A 39 8.32 -4.97 5.67
N ALA A 40 7.58 -4.44 6.65
CA ALA A 40 6.79 -3.22 6.46
C ALA A 40 7.70 -2.02 6.14
N GLN A 41 8.83 -1.89 6.84
CA GLN A 41 9.82 -0.84 6.60
C GLN A 41 10.50 -1.01 5.24
N LEU A 42 10.81 -2.25 4.82
CA LEU A 42 11.31 -2.57 3.48
C LEU A 42 10.35 -2.10 2.39
N THR A 43 9.06 -2.39 2.57
CA THR A 43 8.02 -1.95 1.64
C THR A 43 7.98 -0.42 1.53
N VAL A 44 8.00 0.30 2.65
CA VAL A 44 8.03 1.78 2.66
C VAL A 44 9.33 2.31 2.02
N ALA A 45 10.48 1.71 2.32
CA ALA A 45 11.75 2.10 1.71
C ALA A 45 11.68 1.98 0.19
N ALA A 46 11.17 0.86 -0.33
CA ALA A 46 11.08 0.61 -1.76
C ALA A 46 10.01 1.46 -2.47
N THR A 47 8.83 1.62 -1.87
CA THR A 47 7.70 2.31 -2.53
C THR A 47 7.71 3.83 -2.38
N THR A 48 8.24 4.35 -1.26
CA THR A 48 8.03 5.74 -0.86
C THR A 48 9.34 6.53 -0.68
N TYR A 49 10.38 5.89 -0.14
CA TYR A 49 11.65 6.57 0.17
C TYR A 49 12.71 6.43 -0.92
N SER A 50 12.56 5.47 -1.84
CA SER A 50 13.41 5.36 -3.02
C SER A 50 13.20 6.55 -3.95
N ALA A 51 14.30 7.02 -4.53
CA ALA A 51 14.25 8.04 -5.58
C ALA A 51 13.40 7.55 -6.77
N PRO A 52 12.61 8.41 -7.43
CA PRO A 52 11.77 8.00 -8.55
C PRO A 52 12.51 7.19 -9.61
N ASP A 53 13.73 7.62 -9.97
CA ASP A 53 14.54 6.98 -11.02
C ASP A 53 15.07 5.58 -10.62
N HIS A 54 15.07 5.24 -9.33
CA HIS A 54 15.54 3.95 -8.81
C HIS A 54 14.41 3.04 -8.35
N ARG A 55 13.18 3.56 -8.25
CA ARG A 55 12.05 2.90 -7.58
C ARG A 55 11.65 1.59 -8.25
N ASP A 56 11.49 1.59 -9.56
CA ASP A 56 11.02 0.42 -10.28
C ASP A 56 12.05 -0.72 -10.20
N GLU A 57 13.34 -0.42 -10.37
CA GLU A 57 14.41 -1.41 -10.24
C GLU A 57 14.49 -1.96 -8.82
N LEU A 58 14.36 -1.09 -7.80
CA LEU A 58 14.36 -1.52 -6.40
C LEU A 58 13.16 -2.40 -6.08
N LEU A 59 11.96 -2.04 -6.53
CA LEU A 59 10.75 -2.84 -6.33
C LEU A 59 10.86 -4.21 -6.99
N ALA A 60 11.36 -4.28 -8.23
CA ALA A 60 11.58 -5.53 -8.93
C ALA A 60 12.58 -6.43 -8.19
N THR A 61 13.67 -5.84 -7.66
CA THR A 61 14.66 -6.54 -6.84
C THR A 61 14.04 -7.05 -5.54
N VAL A 62 13.35 -6.20 -4.78
CA VAL A 62 12.69 -6.56 -3.51
C VAL A 62 11.71 -7.71 -3.71
N ALA A 63 10.87 -7.64 -4.74
CA ALA A 63 9.91 -8.71 -5.03
C ALA A 63 10.61 -10.03 -5.38
N SER A 64 11.64 -10.00 -6.22
CA SER A 64 12.38 -11.20 -6.63
C SER A 64 13.11 -11.86 -5.45
N GLU A 65 13.75 -11.07 -4.58
CA GLU A 65 14.42 -11.57 -3.38
C GLU A 65 13.42 -12.12 -2.35
N LEU A 66 12.25 -11.47 -2.16
CA LEU A 66 11.20 -11.98 -1.29
C LEU A 66 10.63 -13.31 -1.79
N TRP A 67 10.50 -13.48 -3.11
CA TRP A 67 10.12 -14.76 -3.70
C TRP A 67 11.16 -15.85 -3.42
N ALA A 68 12.45 -15.53 -3.59
CA ALA A 68 13.53 -16.45 -3.28
C ALA A 68 13.57 -16.81 -1.79
N LEU A 69 13.37 -15.85 -0.88
CA LEU A 69 13.28 -16.06 0.56
C LEU A 69 12.07 -16.95 0.91
N THR A 70 10.92 -16.75 0.26
CA THR A 70 9.73 -17.58 0.43
C THR A 70 10.02 -19.04 0.07
N ALA A 71 10.72 -19.28 -1.03
CA ALA A 71 11.06 -20.64 -1.49
C ALA A 71 12.12 -21.33 -0.61
N GLN A 72 12.99 -20.56 0.05
CA GLN A 72 14.09 -21.07 0.89
C GLN A 72 13.70 -21.21 2.37
N ALA A 73 12.67 -20.53 2.82
CA ALA A 73 12.23 -20.59 4.21
C ALA A 73 11.73 -22.01 4.58
N ALA A 74 11.82 -22.33 5.87
CA ALA A 74 11.32 -23.61 6.36
C ALA A 74 9.83 -23.77 6.03
N PRO A 75 9.40 -24.90 5.45
CA PRO A 75 8.02 -25.13 5.06
C PRO A 75 7.03 -24.89 6.21
N GLY A 76 6.01 -24.08 5.96
CA GLY A 76 4.97 -23.74 6.94
C GLY A 76 5.42 -22.81 8.06
N SER A 77 6.62 -22.23 7.99
CA SER A 77 7.10 -21.26 8.97
C SER A 77 6.40 -19.91 8.82
N ASP A 78 6.35 -19.15 9.93
CA ASP A 78 5.88 -17.76 9.91
C ASP A 78 6.70 -16.91 8.92
N ASN A 79 8.02 -17.12 8.87
CA ASN A 79 8.89 -16.41 7.91
C ASN A 79 8.45 -16.67 6.46
N GLN A 80 8.19 -17.93 6.08
CA GLN A 80 7.70 -18.26 4.74
C GLN A 80 6.41 -17.52 4.40
N PHE A 81 5.48 -17.50 5.34
CA PHE A 81 4.20 -16.85 5.17
C PHE A 81 4.32 -15.32 5.06
N GLN A 82 5.15 -14.70 5.91
CA GLN A 82 5.36 -13.25 5.88
C GLN A 82 6.11 -12.80 4.61
N PHE A 83 7.09 -13.58 4.13
CA PHE A 83 7.77 -13.29 2.87
C PHE A 83 6.81 -13.38 1.68
N LEU A 84 5.98 -14.44 1.61
CA LEU A 84 4.98 -14.60 0.57
C LEU A 84 3.98 -13.43 0.53
N ARG A 85 3.46 -13.03 1.69
CA ARG A 85 2.51 -11.90 1.78
C ARG A 85 3.14 -10.59 1.34
N THR A 86 4.38 -10.36 1.76
CA THR A 86 5.10 -9.14 1.38
C THR A 86 5.45 -9.16 -0.11
N PHE A 87 5.86 -10.32 -0.65
CA PHE A 87 6.03 -10.51 -2.09
C PHE A 87 4.76 -10.13 -2.86
N ALA A 88 3.60 -10.68 -2.47
CA ALA A 88 2.33 -10.39 -3.13
C ALA A 88 1.95 -8.89 -3.06
N GLN A 89 2.39 -8.16 -2.02
CA GLN A 89 2.15 -6.71 -1.92
C GLN A 89 2.96 -5.89 -2.93
N VAL A 90 4.16 -6.34 -3.29
CA VAL A 90 5.10 -5.57 -4.13
C VAL A 90 5.31 -6.17 -5.51
N ALA A 91 4.80 -7.37 -5.80
CA ALA A 91 4.88 -8.00 -7.11
C ALA A 91 4.18 -7.15 -8.18
N ALA A 92 4.91 -6.80 -9.23
CA ALA A 92 4.43 -5.96 -10.33
C ALA A 92 4.94 -6.46 -11.70
N GLU A 93 6.14 -7.03 -11.77
CA GLU A 93 6.71 -7.55 -13.00
C GLU A 93 5.94 -8.78 -13.52
N PRO A 94 5.86 -8.97 -14.86
CA PRO A 94 5.12 -10.10 -15.44
C PRO A 94 5.46 -11.46 -14.85
N ALA A 95 6.74 -11.78 -14.67
CA ALA A 95 7.18 -13.05 -14.09
C ALA A 95 6.77 -13.22 -12.62
N GLN A 96 6.76 -12.13 -11.84
CA GLN A 96 6.32 -12.13 -10.45
C GLN A 96 4.81 -12.37 -10.36
N LEU A 97 4.04 -11.72 -11.23
CA LEU A 97 2.59 -11.93 -11.32
C LEU A 97 2.23 -13.32 -11.85
N ASP A 98 3.09 -13.96 -12.67
CA ASP A 98 2.91 -15.35 -13.09
C ASP A 98 2.99 -16.31 -11.89
N HIS A 99 3.91 -16.10 -10.92
CA HIS A 99 3.95 -16.85 -9.67
C HIS A 99 2.69 -16.63 -8.83
N VAL A 100 2.24 -15.36 -8.69
CA VAL A 100 1.01 -15.05 -7.96
C VAL A 100 -0.20 -15.76 -8.58
N GLN A 101 -0.31 -15.75 -9.91
CA GLN A 101 -1.38 -16.43 -10.64
C GLN A 101 -1.30 -17.95 -10.45
N ALA A 102 -0.12 -18.53 -10.59
CA ALA A 102 0.09 -19.97 -10.49
C ALA A 102 -0.23 -20.49 -9.08
N LEU A 103 0.10 -19.74 -8.02
CA LEU A 103 -0.31 -20.05 -6.65
C LEU A 103 -1.83 -19.98 -6.48
N LEU A 104 -2.49 -18.94 -7.01
CA LEU A 104 -3.94 -18.77 -6.90
C LEU A 104 -4.70 -19.89 -7.62
N ASP A 105 -4.19 -20.32 -8.79
CA ASP A 105 -4.77 -21.39 -9.61
C ASP A 105 -4.39 -22.81 -9.11
N GLY A 106 -3.44 -22.90 -8.18
CA GLY A 106 -2.94 -24.17 -7.65
C GLY A 106 -2.02 -24.95 -8.62
N THR A 107 -1.53 -24.30 -9.68
CA THR A 107 -0.56 -24.88 -10.62
C THR A 107 0.89 -24.78 -10.12
N GLU A 108 1.15 -23.89 -9.18
CA GLU A 108 2.34 -23.81 -8.36
C GLU A 108 1.95 -23.97 -6.89
N THR A 109 2.75 -24.70 -6.12
CA THR A 109 2.52 -24.94 -4.70
C THR A 109 3.80 -24.71 -3.92
N LEU A 110 3.67 -24.16 -2.72
CA LEU A 110 4.76 -24.02 -1.76
C LEU A 110 4.52 -25.03 -0.62
N GLU A 111 5.50 -25.86 -0.34
CA GLU A 111 5.40 -26.83 0.74
C GLU A 111 5.12 -26.12 2.08
N GLY A 112 4.12 -26.57 2.81
CA GLY A 112 3.72 -26.00 4.10
C GLY A 112 2.84 -24.74 4.02
N VAL A 113 2.56 -24.21 2.83
CA VAL A 113 1.65 -23.06 2.64
C VAL A 113 0.28 -23.55 2.17
N GLU A 114 -0.74 -23.23 2.94
CA GLU A 114 -2.13 -23.38 2.53
C GLU A 114 -2.66 -22.04 2.04
N ILE A 115 -3.27 -22.03 0.85
CA ILE A 115 -3.92 -20.83 0.30
C ILE A 115 -5.34 -20.76 0.90
N ASP A 116 -5.44 -20.20 2.11
CA ASP A 116 -6.71 -19.93 2.78
C ASP A 116 -7.47 -18.75 2.15
N ALA A 117 -8.61 -18.40 2.71
CA ALA A 117 -9.44 -17.32 2.17
C ALA A 117 -8.73 -15.97 2.19
N ASP A 118 -7.99 -15.65 3.26
CA ASP A 118 -7.31 -14.37 3.41
C ASP A 118 -6.16 -14.25 2.41
N LEU A 119 -5.30 -15.26 2.32
CA LEU A 119 -4.18 -15.29 1.36
C LEU A 119 -4.70 -15.27 -0.08
N ARG A 120 -5.80 -15.97 -0.38
CA ARG A 120 -6.46 -15.94 -1.70
C ARG A 120 -6.85 -14.51 -2.08
N TRP A 121 -7.42 -13.74 -1.16
CA TRP A 121 -7.75 -12.33 -1.40
C TRP A 121 -6.52 -11.45 -1.59
N GLU A 122 -5.44 -11.71 -0.86
CA GLU A 122 -4.18 -10.97 -1.03
C GLU A 122 -3.56 -11.22 -2.41
N LEU A 123 -3.50 -12.50 -2.84
CA LEU A 123 -3.03 -12.87 -4.18
C LEU A 123 -3.91 -12.28 -5.29
N LEU A 124 -5.25 -12.39 -5.15
CA LEU A 124 -6.16 -11.78 -6.12
C LEU A 124 -5.98 -10.26 -6.19
N THR A 125 -5.83 -9.58 -5.04
CA THR A 125 -5.60 -8.14 -5.01
C THR A 125 -4.27 -7.75 -5.69
N ALA A 126 -3.24 -8.59 -5.59
CA ALA A 126 -1.99 -8.41 -6.32
C ALA A 126 -2.19 -8.49 -7.84
N LEU A 127 -2.92 -9.50 -8.31
CA LEU A 127 -3.26 -9.65 -9.74
C LEU A 127 -4.12 -8.49 -10.26
N VAL A 128 -5.08 -8.03 -9.46
CA VAL A 128 -5.91 -6.85 -9.80
C VAL A 128 -5.03 -5.61 -9.93
N ALA A 129 -4.19 -5.32 -8.96
CA ALA A 129 -3.29 -4.16 -8.99
C ALA A 129 -2.29 -4.23 -10.15
N GLY A 130 -1.86 -5.45 -10.54
CA GLY A 130 -1.01 -5.71 -11.69
C GLY A 130 -1.75 -5.80 -13.04
N GLY A 131 -3.07 -5.56 -13.07
CA GLY A 131 -3.88 -5.59 -14.28
C GLY A 131 -4.11 -6.98 -14.89
N ARG A 132 -3.86 -8.06 -14.13
CA ARG A 132 -4.06 -9.47 -14.56
C ARG A 132 -5.43 -10.02 -14.21
N ALA A 133 -6.14 -9.38 -13.27
CA ALA A 133 -7.51 -9.71 -12.87
C ALA A 133 -8.36 -8.43 -12.81
N GLY A 134 -9.67 -8.58 -12.89
CA GLY A 134 -10.61 -7.46 -12.92
C GLY A 134 -11.86 -7.70 -12.07
N THR A 135 -12.91 -6.97 -12.39
CA THR A 135 -14.18 -7.01 -11.64
C THR A 135 -14.81 -8.40 -11.63
N ALA A 136 -14.68 -9.16 -12.72
CA ALA A 136 -15.27 -10.49 -12.82
C ALA A 136 -14.66 -11.49 -11.82
N GLU A 137 -13.33 -11.48 -11.67
CA GLU A 137 -12.62 -12.33 -10.71
C GLU A 137 -12.91 -11.91 -9.27
N ILE A 138 -13.01 -10.60 -9.00
CA ILE A 138 -13.41 -10.08 -7.68
C ILE A 138 -14.83 -10.52 -7.33
N ASP A 139 -15.78 -10.42 -8.27
CA ASP A 139 -17.17 -10.82 -8.06
C ASP A 139 -17.29 -12.33 -7.81
N ALA A 140 -16.55 -13.13 -8.55
CA ALA A 140 -16.48 -14.57 -8.36
C ALA A 140 -15.92 -14.94 -6.96
N ALA A 141 -14.85 -14.29 -6.54
CA ALA A 141 -14.25 -14.48 -5.21
C ALA A 141 -15.22 -14.08 -4.09
N LEU A 142 -15.92 -12.95 -4.23
CA LEU A 142 -16.93 -12.49 -3.27
C LEU A 142 -18.14 -13.44 -3.21
N ALA A 143 -18.55 -14.01 -4.34
CA ALA A 143 -19.63 -14.99 -4.37
C ALA A 143 -19.26 -16.28 -3.61
N ALA A 144 -17.97 -16.64 -3.60
CA ALA A 144 -17.42 -17.78 -2.85
C ALA A 144 -17.18 -17.46 -1.36
N ASP A 145 -16.84 -16.20 -1.03
CA ASP A 145 -16.59 -15.72 0.35
C ASP A 145 -17.59 -14.60 0.71
N ARG A 146 -18.79 -15.00 1.16
CA ARG A 146 -19.88 -14.07 1.55
C ARG A 146 -19.76 -13.58 3.00
N THR A 147 -18.57 -13.53 3.53
CA THR A 147 -18.31 -13.03 4.88
C THR A 147 -18.15 -11.51 4.91
N ALA A 148 -18.17 -10.91 6.10
CA ALA A 148 -17.87 -9.48 6.26
C ALA A 148 -16.41 -9.18 5.86
N THR A 149 -15.48 -10.10 6.13
CA THR A 149 -14.08 -10.00 5.71
C THR A 149 -13.95 -10.07 4.19
N GLY A 150 -14.66 -11.01 3.54
CA GLY A 150 -14.72 -11.11 2.08
C GLY A 150 -15.24 -9.82 1.42
N ALA A 151 -16.26 -9.19 2.01
CA ALA A 151 -16.77 -7.89 1.52
C ALA A 151 -15.71 -6.78 1.63
N GLN A 152 -14.94 -6.74 2.73
CA GLN A 152 -13.84 -5.79 2.93
C GLN A 152 -12.71 -6.02 1.92
N SER A 153 -12.32 -7.27 1.71
CA SER A 153 -11.28 -7.64 0.74
C SER A 153 -11.69 -7.33 -0.70
N ALA A 154 -12.96 -7.58 -1.05
CA ALA A 154 -13.52 -7.20 -2.35
C ALA A 154 -13.50 -5.68 -2.57
N ALA A 155 -13.84 -4.89 -1.55
CA ALA A 155 -13.77 -3.42 -1.62
C ALA A 155 -12.32 -2.95 -1.83
N GLN A 156 -11.35 -3.55 -1.14
CA GLN A 156 -9.94 -3.28 -1.34
C GLN A 156 -9.48 -3.64 -2.76
N ALA A 157 -9.82 -4.83 -3.24
CA ALA A 157 -9.44 -5.29 -4.57
C ALA A 157 -10.02 -4.39 -5.68
N ARG A 158 -11.32 -4.01 -5.57
CA ARG A 158 -11.95 -3.08 -6.52
C ARG A 158 -11.26 -1.72 -6.55
N ALA A 159 -10.89 -1.19 -5.40
CA ALA A 159 -10.18 0.08 -5.30
C ALA A 159 -8.72 0.00 -5.82
N ALA A 160 -8.15 -1.20 -5.89
CA ALA A 160 -6.82 -1.44 -6.45
C ALA A 160 -6.80 -1.56 -7.98
N LEU A 161 -7.96 -1.57 -8.66
CA LEU A 161 -8.02 -1.58 -10.13
C LEU A 161 -7.14 -0.47 -10.71
N PRO A 162 -6.19 -0.80 -11.62
CA PRO A 162 -5.20 0.15 -12.12
C PRO A 162 -5.73 0.94 -13.33
N THR A 163 -6.94 1.49 -13.20
CA THR A 163 -7.59 2.31 -14.23
C THR A 163 -8.20 3.56 -13.64
N ALA A 164 -8.36 4.61 -14.46
CA ALA A 164 -9.02 5.84 -14.05
C ALA A 164 -10.45 5.58 -13.57
N GLU A 165 -11.19 4.71 -14.27
CA GLU A 165 -12.56 4.32 -13.92
C GLU A 165 -12.61 3.56 -12.58
N GLY A 166 -11.64 2.67 -12.33
CA GLY A 166 -11.53 1.94 -11.07
C GLY A 166 -11.27 2.88 -9.88
N LYS A 167 -10.35 3.84 -10.04
CA LYS A 167 -10.07 4.87 -9.03
C LYS A 167 -11.27 5.78 -8.82
N GLN A 168 -11.97 6.19 -9.89
CA GLN A 168 -13.18 7.00 -9.80
C GLN A 168 -14.30 6.26 -9.05
N ALA A 169 -14.54 4.99 -9.37
CA ALA A 169 -15.56 4.18 -8.69
C ALA A 169 -15.23 4.01 -7.19
N ALA A 170 -13.95 3.76 -6.85
CA ALA A 170 -13.51 3.67 -5.46
C ALA A 170 -13.70 4.99 -4.70
N TRP A 171 -13.36 6.12 -5.31
CA TRP A 171 -13.60 7.44 -4.74
C TRP A 171 -15.07 7.69 -4.49
N ALA A 172 -15.91 7.56 -5.53
CA ALA A 172 -17.34 7.82 -5.45
C ALA A 172 -18.04 6.96 -4.39
N SER A 173 -17.62 5.69 -4.24
CA SER A 173 -18.25 4.75 -3.31
C SER A 173 -18.20 5.19 -1.84
N VAL A 174 -17.23 6.04 -1.45
CA VAL A 174 -17.04 6.41 -0.04
C VAL A 174 -17.02 7.92 0.20
N TRP A 175 -16.64 8.73 -0.79
CA TRP A 175 -16.64 10.19 -0.66
C TRP A 175 -17.98 10.81 -1.02
N GLU A 176 -18.66 10.28 -2.05
CA GLU A 176 -19.97 10.79 -2.51
C GLU A 176 -21.12 10.07 -1.80
N ALA A 177 -20.97 8.74 -1.54
CA ALA A 177 -21.92 7.98 -0.74
C ALA A 177 -21.55 8.04 0.76
N ASP A 178 -22.57 7.95 1.65
CA ASP A 178 -22.40 7.98 3.11
C ASP A 178 -22.96 6.74 3.82
N THR A 179 -23.14 5.67 3.06
CA THR A 179 -23.78 4.43 3.53
C THR A 179 -22.77 3.36 3.94
N GLU A 180 -21.50 3.50 3.56
CA GLU A 180 -20.51 2.47 3.77
C GLU A 180 -20.00 2.40 5.23
N PRO A 181 -19.90 1.19 5.80
CA PRO A 181 -19.31 1.00 7.12
C PRO A 181 -17.85 1.47 7.16
N ASN A 182 -17.38 1.92 8.34
CA ASN A 182 -16.01 2.36 8.55
C ASN A 182 -14.95 1.35 8.07
N THR A 183 -15.21 0.05 8.23
CA THR A 183 -14.31 -1.02 7.78
C THR A 183 -14.17 -1.04 6.25
N ILE A 184 -15.27 -0.85 5.52
CA ILE A 184 -15.25 -0.75 4.05
C ILE A 184 -14.53 0.52 3.61
N VAL A 185 -14.80 1.67 4.24
CA VAL A 185 -14.08 2.92 3.95
C VAL A 185 -12.56 2.74 4.08
N ARG A 186 -12.11 2.09 5.17
CA ARG A 186 -10.68 1.83 5.41
C ARG A 186 -10.05 0.91 4.37
N THR A 187 -10.70 -0.20 4.04
CA THR A 187 -10.15 -1.15 3.06
C THR A 187 -10.19 -0.59 1.65
N THR A 188 -11.21 0.19 1.29
CA THR A 188 -11.25 0.93 0.03
C THR A 188 -10.07 1.90 -0.06
N GLY A 189 -9.76 2.64 1.00
CA GLY A 189 -8.59 3.53 1.04
C GLY A 189 -7.25 2.80 0.86
N LEU A 190 -7.12 1.58 1.42
CA LEU A 190 -5.92 0.75 1.21
C LEU A 190 -5.76 0.37 -0.28
N GLY A 191 -6.84 -0.08 -0.92
CA GLY A 191 -6.83 -0.41 -2.35
C GLY A 191 -6.64 0.82 -3.25
N PHE A 192 -7.27 1.94 -2.90
CA PHE A 192 -7.17 3.19 -3.67
C PHE A 192 -5.72 3.67 -3.80
N ARG A 193 -4.95 3.60 -2.72
CA ARG A 193 -3.53 3.99 -2.71
C ARG A 193 -2.61 2.92 -3.32
N ARG A 194 -3.09 1.70 -3.56
CA ARG A 194 -2.33 0.67 -4.27
C ARG A 194 -2.44 0.92 -5.76
N ALA A 195 -1.47 1.60 -6.34
CA ALA A 195 -1.41 1.94 -7.74
C ALA A 195 0.02 1.67 -8.24
N ALA A 196 0.17 0.81 -9.24
CA ALA A 196 1.44 0.62 -9.93
C ALA A 196 1.84 1.92 -10.67
N ASP A 197 0.89 2.54 -11.35
CA ASP A 197 1.01 3.91 -11.86
C ASP A 197 0.41 4.90 -10.84
N VAL A 198 1.29 5.56 -10.08
CA VAL A 198 0.87 6.53 -9.05
C VAL A 198 0.20 7.77 -9.64
N GLU A 199 0.43 8.07 -10.93
CA GLU A 199 -0.20 9.22 -11.61
C GLU A 199 -1.72 9.08 -11.74
N LEU A 200 -2.25 7.86 -11.62
CA LEU A 200 -3.70 7.64 -11.48
C LEU A 200 -4.31 8.34 -10.26
N LEU A 201 -3.49 8.70 -9.26
CA LEU A 201 -3.93 9.44 -8.07
C LEU A 201 -3.84 10.96 -8.23
N ARG A 202 -3.16 11.47 -9.24
CA ARG A 202 -2.96 12.90 -9.47
C ARG A 202 -4.27 13.71 -9.55
N PRO A 203 -5.30 13.23 -10.27
CA PRO A 203 -6.57 13.96 -10.36
C PRO A 203 -7.27 14.16 -9.01
N TYR A 204 -6.93 13.33 -8.02
CA TYR A 204 -7.56 13.38 -6.70
C TYR A 204 -6.89 14.33 -5.71
N VAL A 205 -5.75 14.94 -6.04
CA VAL A 205 -5.09 15.93 -5.16
C VAL A 205 -6.03 17.13 -4.90
N GLY A 206 -6.54 17.75 -5.96
CA GLY A 206 -7.49 18.86 -5.83
C GLY A 206 -8.81 18.44 -5.17
N ALA A 207 -9.42 17.37 -5.67
CA ALA A 207 -10.69 16.83 -5.15
C ALA A 207 -10.61 16.47 -3.66
N TYR A 208 -9.47 15.96 -3.20
CA TYR A 208 -9.24 15.63 -1.80
C TYR A 208 -9.31 16.88 -0.92
N PHE A 209 -8.56 17.94 -1.27
CA PHE A 209 -8.53 19.16 -0.46
C PHE A 209 -9.84 19.92 -0.49
N ASP A 210 -10.55 19.92 -1.62
CA ASP A 210 -11.87 20.53 -1.76
C ASP A 210 -12.93 19.82 -0.87
N ALA A 211 -12.81 18.53 -0.66
CA ALA A 211 -13.78 17.73 0.10
C ALA A 211 -13.51 17.68 1.62
N LEU A 212 -12.31 18.02 2.09
CA LEU A 212 -11.89 17.80 3.49
C LEU A 212 -12.84 18.43 4.51
N GLN A 213 -13.18 19.72 4.34
CA GLN A 213 -14.03 20.44 5.28
C GLN A 213 -15.44 19.81 5.35
N GLY A 214 -16.03 19.53 4.19
CA GLY A 214 -17.36 18.94 4.11
C GLY A 214 -17.44 17.55 4.75
N VAL A 215 -16.41 16.70 4.54
CA VAL A 215 -16.31 15.40 5.18
C VAL A 215 -16.16 15.52 6.69
N TRP A 216 -15.32 16.45 7.14
CA TRP A 216 -15.12 16.69 8.58
C TRP A 216 -16.41 17.13 9.29
N GLU A 217 -17.22 17.95 8.66
CA GLU A 217 -18.46 18.48 9.22
C GLU A 217 -19.64 17.50 9.15
N SER A 218 -19.68 16.66 8.12
CA SER A 218 -20.84 15.77 7.86
C SER A 218 -20.69 14.36 8.35
N ARG A 219 -19.45 13.83 8.51
CA ARG A 219 -19.19 12.44 8.88
C ARG A 219 -18.85 12.30 10.37
N SER A 220 -19.05 11.08 10.91
CA SER A 220 -18.50 10.77 12.22
C SER A 220 -16.96 10.88 12.20
N TYR A 221 -16.35 11.21 13.34
CA TYR A 221 -14.88 11.32 13.44
C TYR A 221 -14.14 10.07 12.91
N ALA A 222 -14.66 8.88 13.21
CA ALA A 222 -14.03 7.63 12.77
C ALA A 222 -14.02 7.48 11.23
N ILE A 223 -15.13 7.86 10.58
CA ILE A 223 -15.24 7.83 9.11
C ILE A 223 -14.43 8.97 8.50
N ALA A 224 -14.53 10.19 9.02
CA ALA A 224 -13.76 11.32 8.54
C ALA A 224 -12.24 11.05 8.62
N ALA A 225 -11.75 10.56 9.76
CA ALA A 225 -10.34 10.21 9.92
C ALA A 225 -9.90 9.07 8.97
N ALA A 226 -10.78 8.09 8.70
CA ALA A 226 -10.50 7.02 7.74
C ALA A 226 -10.43 7.54 6.30
N LEU A 227 -11.32 8.45 5.90
CA LEU A 227 -11.29 9.10 4.59
C LEU A 227 -10.05 9.98 4.44
N ILE A 228 -9.80 10.85 5.43
CA ILE A 228 -8.67 11.80 5.41
C ILE A 228 -7.32 11.04 5.32
N GLY A 229 -7.09 10.04 6.17
CA GLY A 229 -5.85 9.27 6.15
C GLY A 229 -5.77 8.25 5.03
N GLY A 230 -6.90 7.63 4.66
CA GLY A 230 -6.96 6.53 3.68
C GLY A 230 -6.88 6.98 2.22
N PHE A 231 -7.32 8.19 1.91
CA PHE A 231 -7.39 8.68 0.53
C PHE A 231 -6.44 9.83 0.22
N TYR A 232 -5.65 10.25 1.19
CA TYR A 232 -4.55 11.16 0.91
C TYR A 232 -3.61 10.50 -0.12
N PRO A 233 -3.31 11.16 -1.25
CA PRO A 233 -2.58 10.53 -2.34
C PRO A 233 -1.08 10.40 -2.05
N SER A 234 -0.75 9.88 -0.86
CA SER A 234 0.61 9.71 -0.36
C SER A 234 1.57 8.94 -1.28
N PRO A 235 1.13 7.99 -2.15
CA PRO A 235 2.05 7.36 -3.10
C PRO A 235 2.70 8.32 -4.10
N LEU A 236 2.10 9.48 -4.38
CA LEU A 236 2.72 10.52 -5.21
C LEU A 236 4.00 11.05 -4.55
N ALA A 237 3.95 11.37 -3.25
CA ALA A 237 5.06 11.82 -2.40
C ALA A 237 6.04 12.76 -3.11
N ASP A 238 5.54 13.81 -3.75
CA ASP A 238 6.28 14.79 -4.54
C ASP A 238 6.09 16.24 -4.04
N ALA A 239 6.77 17.18 -4.67
CA ALA A 239 6.71 18.59 -4.32
C ALA A 239 5.31 19.19 -4.54
N GLU A 240 4.58 18.75 -5.57
CA GLU A 240 3.24 19.24 -5.88
C GLU A 240 2.25 18.86 -4.76
N LEU A 241 2.26 17.62 -4.30
CA LEU A 241 1.43 17.18 -3.18
C LEU A 241 1.78 17.93 -1.89
N ARG A 242 3.09 18.11 -1.60
CA ARG A 242 3.55 18.89 -0.45
C ARG A 242 2.99 20.32 -0.51
N ASP A 243 3.17 21.00 -1.64
CA ASP A 243 2.79 22.42 -1.80
C ASP A 243 1.28 22.58 -1.73
N ALA A 244 0.50 21.68 -2.32
CA ALA A 244 -0.96 21.66 -2.19
C ALA A 244 -1.40 21.46 -0.73
N THR A 245 -0.71 20.61 0.02
CA THR A 245 -1.02 20.37 1.44
C THR A 245 -0.70 21.61 2.29
N VAL A 246 0.44 22.26 2.04
CA VAL A 246 0.83 23.50 2.72
C VAL A 246 -0.19 24.61 2.41
N ALA A 247 -0.54 24.80 1.14
CA ALA A 247 -1.51 25.82 0.72
C ALA A 247 -2.88 25.61 1.40
N TRP A 248 -3.33 24.35 1.50
CA TRP A 248 -4.57 24.05 2.21
C TRP A 248 -4.49 24.39 3.71
N LEU A 249 -3.40 24.03 4.38
CA LEU A 249 -3.18 24.33 5.80
C LEU A 249 -3.13 25.84 6.07
N ASP A 250 -2.53 26.63 5.18
CA ASP A 250 -2.45 28.08 5.31
C ASP A 250 -3.82 28.75 5.13
N ALA A 251 -4.63 28.22 4.20
CA ALA A 251 -5.97 28.72 3.92
C ALA A 251 -7.03 28.32 4.98
N ASN A 252 -6.80 27.24 5.75
CA ASN A 252 -7.76 26.65 6.66
C ASN A 252 -7.21 26.61 8.11
N PRO A 253 -7.28 27.72 8.88
CA PRO A 253 -6.79 27.78 10.26
C PRO A 253 -7.59 26.94 11.25
N GLU A 254 -8.82 26.55 10.92
CA GLU A 254 -9.75 25.80 11.74
C GLU A 254 -10.39 24.63 10.95
N PRO A 255 -10.87 23.54 11.60
CA PRO A 255 -10.71 23.24 13.02
C PRO A 255 -9.35 22.59 13.36
N PRO A 256 -8.82 22.75 14.61
CA PRO A 256 -7.47 22.29 14.97
C PRO A 256 -7.27 20.77 14.80
N ALA A 257 -8.32 19.97 15.06
CA ALA A 257 -8.23 18.51 14.96
C ALA A 257 -8.08 18.03 13.50
N LEU A 258 -8.78 18.65 12.55
CA LEU A 258 -8.62 18.37 11.11
C LEU A 258 -7.22 18.78 10.65
N ARG A 259 -6.79 20.00 11.04
CA ARG A 259 -5.45 20.50 10.73
C ARG A 259 -4.35 19.56 11.22
N ARG A 260 -4.49 19.01 12.42
CA ARG A 260 -3.52 18.04 12.99
C ARG A 260 -3.39 16.83 12.06
N LEU A 261 -4.51 16.22 11.62
CA LEU A 261 -4.48 15.07 10.72
C LEU A 261 -3.76 15.42 9.41
N VAL A 262 -4.07 16.56 8.80
CA VAL A 262 -3.44 16.99 7.54
C VAL A 262 -1.95 17.32 7.75
N SER A 263 -1.57 17.91 8.90
CA SER A 263 -0.17 18.19 9.24
C SER A 263 0.65 16.92 9.44
N GLU A 264 0.05 15.87 10.01
CA GLU A 264 0.68 14.54 10.13
C GLU A 264 0.94 13.93 8.74
N LEU A 265 0.01 14.09 7.79
CA LEU A 265 0.17 13.65 6.40
C LEU A 265 1.28 14.45 5.68
N LEU A 266 1.30 15.78 5.85
CA LEU A 266 2.37 16.64 5.33
C LEU A 266 3.74 16.18 5.83
N SER A 267 3.89 15.93 7.12
CA SER A 267 5.14 15.44 7.70
C SER A 267 5.61 14.13 7.07
N GLY A 268 4.67 13.26 6.65
CA GLY A 268 4.97 12.04 5.90
C GLY A 268 5.56 12.32 4.53
N VAL A 269 4.98 13.25 3.78
CA VAL A 269 5.46 13.65 2.44
C VAL A 269 6.82 14.35 2.53
N GLU A 270 7.00 15.28 3.47
CA GLU A 270 8.28 15.96 3.68
C GLU A 270 9.41 14.99 4.02
N ARG A 271 9.10 13.96 4.82
CA ARG A 271 10.04 12.89 5.13
C ARG A 271 10.39 12.08 3.89
N ALA A 272 9.38 11.69 3.09
CA ALA A 272 9.59 10.98 1.85
C ALA A 272 10.50 11.76 0.89
N LEU A 273 10.26 13.06 0.72
CA LEU A 273 11.08 13.90 -0.14
C LEU A 273 12.55 14.00 0.32
N ARG A 274 12.79 14.07 1.64
CA ARG A 274 14.17 14.06 2.16
C ARG A 274 14.85 12.70 1.91
N ALA A 275 14.14 11.61 2.15
CA ALA A 275 14.67 10.26 1.91
C ALA A 275 14.94 10.00 0.42
N GLN A 276 14.03 10.42 -0.47
CA GLN A 276 14.20 10.34 -1.92
C GLN A 276 15.42 11.16 -2.40
N ALA A 277 15.60 12.38 -1.87
CA ALA A 277 16.75 13.21 -2.19
C ALA A 277 18.06 12.53 -1.78
N LYS A 278 18.08 11.86 -0.62
CA LYS A 278 19.24 11.07 -0.18
C LYS A 278 19.47 9.84 -1.06
N ASP A 279 18.39 9.17 -1.48
CA ASP A 279 18.49 7.96 -2.31
C ASP A 279 18.93 8.27 -3.75
N ALA A 280 18.75 9.51 -4.22
CA ALA A 280 19.20 9.98 -5.52
C ALA A 280 20.74 10.21 -5.60
N GLU A 281 21.45 10.27 -4.44
CA GLU A 281 22.92 10.36 -4.37
C GLU A 281 23.58 9.00 -4.73
#